data_9c1a7d8071811122c6cba53d60f40f04
#
_entry.id   9c1a7d8071811122c6cba53d60f40f04
#
_cell.length_a   1.000
_cell.length_b   1.000
_cell.length_c   1.000
_cell.angle_alpha   90.00
_cell.angle_beta   90.00
_cell.angle_gamma   90.00
#
_symmetry.space_group_name_H-M   'P 1'
#
loop_
_entity.id
_entity.type
_entity.pdbx_description
1 polymer ?
#
loop_
_entity_poly.entity_id
_entity_poly.type
_entity_poly.pdbx_seq_one_letter_code
_entity_poly.pdbx_strand_id
1 'polypeptide(L)'
;MSKRVLILDTSVLCCWLRVPGKEEAGPVDDRWNHERIDALLRVEREKHSTFVLPMATLIETGNHIAQAPAQRFECAISLASYLREAAEAQSPWAAFTDQSSLWQADNLRLLADNWPQLAAGGLTIGDATIKDVAEYYAKAGYFVEILTGDAGLKAYQPVQPIAAPRRRR
;
A
#
# COMPACT_ATOMS: atom_id res chain seq x y z
N MET A 1 18.89 4.72 11.89
CA MET A 1 18.37 4.45 10.53
C MET A 1 16.88 4.70 10.54
N SER A 2 16.37 5.44 9.57
CA SER A 2 14.92 5.59 9.41
C SER A 2 14.32 4.24 9.04
N LYS A 3 13.28 3.80 9.75
CA LYS A 3 12.61 2.53 9.50
C LYS A 3 11.83 2.65 8.19
N ARG A 4 11.95 1.64 7.32
CA ARG A 4 11.26 1.62 6.03
C ARG A 4 9.83 1.10 6.19
N VAL A 5 8.91 1.77 5.51
CA VAL A 5 7.49 1.41 5.44
C VAL A 5 7.12 1.18 3.98
N LEU A 6 6.54 0.03 3.70
CA LEU A 6 6.04 -0.35 2.38
C LEU A 6 4.52 -0.37 2.40
N ILE A 7 3.92 0.46 1.56
CA ILE A 7 2.47 0.52 1.41
C ILE A 7 2.08 -0.27 0.17
N LEU A 8 1.29 -1.32 0.36
CA LEU A 8 0.88 -2.20 -0.72
C LEU A 8 -0.39 -1.66 -1.38
N ASP A 9 -0.28 -1.33 -2.66
CA ASP A 9 -1.42 -0.98 -3.49
C ASP A 9 -2.13 -2.23 -4.05
N THR A 10 -3.37 -2.08 -4.45
CA THR A 10 -4.22 -3.13 -5.01
C THR A 10 -3.56 -3.84 -6.19
N SER A 11 -2.93 -3.10 -7.11
CA SER A 11 -2.29 -3.68 -8.29
C SER A 11 -1.19 -4.68 -7.92
N VAL A 12 -0.35 -4.33 -6.97
CA VAL A 12 0.76 -5.17 -6.51
C VAL A 12 0.26 -6.31 -5.61
N LEU A 13 -0.72 -6.05 -4.74
CA LEU A 13 -1.29 -7.09 -3.90
C LEU A 13 -2.01 -8.18 -4.72
N CYS A 14 -2.74 -7.81 -5.77
CA CYS A 14 -3.34 -8.76 -6.68
C CYS A 14 -2.29 -9.65 -7.39
N CYS A 15 -1.16 -9.07 -7.80
CA CYS A 15 -0.03 -9.84 -8.36
C CYS A 15 0.51 -10.85 -7.34
N TRP A 16 0.72 -10.41 -6.11
CA TRP A 16 1.26 -11.28 -5.05
C TRP A 16 0.32 -12.44 -4.73
N LEU A 17 -0.98 -12.18 -4.66
CA LEU A 17 -2.02 -13.18 -4.44
C LEU A 17 -2.32 -14.04 -5.68
N ARG A 18 -1.76 -13.72 -6.84
CA ARG A 18 -2.05 -14.38 -8.13
C ARG A 18 -3.54 -14.37 -8.47
N VAL A 19 -4.19 -13.24 -8.26
CA VAL A 19 -5.61 -13.10 -8.60
C VAL A 19 -5.79 -13.27 -10.10
N PRO A 20 -6.58 -14.26 -10.57
CA PRO A 20 -6.76 -14.52 -12.00
C PRO A 20 -7.25 -13.29 -12.77
N GLY A 21 -6.52 -12.92 -13.83
CA GLY A 21 -6.74 -11.71 -14.62
C GLY A 21 -6.04 -10.45 -14.06
N LYS A 22 -5.31 -10.56 -12.95
CA LYS A 22 -4.55 -9.50 -12.29
C LYS A 22 -3.14 -9.93 -11.90
N GLU A 23 -2.58 -10.90 -12.61
CA GLU A 23 -1.29 -11.50 -12.29
C GLU A 23 -0.10 -10.58 -12.58
N GLU A 24 -0.33 -9.56 -13.40
CA GLU A 24 0.68 -8.57 -13.77
C GLU A 24 0.15 -7.15 -13.64
N ALA A 25 1.02 -6.21 -13.30
CA ALA A 25 0.70 -4.79 -13.20
C ALA A 25 1.90 -3.91 -13.60
N GLY A 26 1.61 -2.67 -13.99
CA GLY A 26 2.63 -1.71 -14.38
C GLY A 26 3.00 -1.73 -15.86
N PRO A 27 3.83 -0.77 -16.31
CA PRO A 27 4.27 -0.66 -17.69
C PRO A 27 5.20 -1.82 -18.08
N VAL A 28 5.43 -2.01 -19.37
CA VAL A 28 6.22 -3.14 -19.90
C VAL A 28 7.67 -3.14 -19.36
N ASP A 29 8.24 -1.98 -19.19
CA ASP A 29 9.62 -1.78 -18.71
C ASP A 29 9.75 -1.79 -17.17
N ASP A 30 8.62 -1.76 -16.45
CA ASP A 30 8.58 -1.85 -14.97
C ASP A 30 7.41 -2.72 -14.48
N ARG A 31 7.36 -3.95 -14.98
CA ARG A 31 6.27 -4.90 -14.72
C ARG A 31 6.38 -5.56 -13.36
N TRP A 32 5.29 -5.51 -12.60
CA TRP A 32 5.08 -6.31 -11.40
C TRP A 32 4.46 -7.66 -11.73
N ASN A 33 4.90 -8.69 -11.04
CA ASN A 33 4.32 -10.03 -11.02
C ASN A 33 4.56 -10.68 -9.64
N HIS A 34 4.04 -11.88 -9.44
CA HIS A 34 4.17 -12.58 -8.16
C HIS A 34 5.64 -12.75 -7.73
N GLU A 35 6.50 -13.19 -8.63
CA GLU A 35 7.91 -13.49 -8.35
C GLU A 35 8.67 -12.25 -7.88
N ARG A 36 8.45 -11.13 -8.55
CA ARG A 36 9.08 -9.85 -8.20
C ARG A 36 8.65 -9.34 -6.84
N ILE A 37 7.32 -9.33 -6.58
CA ILE A 37 6.81 -8.82 -5.30
C ILE A 37 7.17 -9.75 -4.14
N ASP A 38 7.10 -11.06 -4.32
CA ASP A 38 7.46 -12.02 -3.29
C ASP A 38 8.94 -11.93 -2.92
N ALA A 39 9.84 -11.83 -3.90
CA ALA A 39 11.26 -11.62 -3.67
C ALA A 39 11.55 -10.31 -2.92
N LEU A 40 10.89 -9.20 -3.32
CA LEU A 40 11.03 -7.92 -2.64
C LEU A 40 10.58 -8.01 -1.18
N LEU A 41 9.39 -8.55 -0.92
CA LEU A 41 8.84 -8.62 0.42
C LEU A 41 9.63 -9.55 1.34
N ARG A 42 10.24 -10.62 0.83
CA ARG A 42 11.18 -11.46 1.60
C ARG A 42 12.39 -10.65 2.05
N VAL A 43 13.05 -9.96 1.14
CA VAL A 43 14.22 -9.11 1.47
C VAL A 43 13.86 -8.03 2.47
N GLU A 44 12.72 -7.37 2.28
CA GLU A 44 12.29 -6.30 3.18
C GLU A 44 11.87 -6.82 4.56
N ARG A 45 11.34 -8.05 4.64
CA ARG A 45 11.09 -8.72 5.93
C ARG A 45 12.37 -8.98 6.70
N GLU A 46 13.43 -9.45 6.04
CA GLU A 46 14.75 -9.64 6.65
C GLU A 46 15.37 -8.33 7.17
N LYS A 47 15.09 -7.23 6.47
CA LYS A 47 15.49 -5.87 6.89
C LYS A 47 14.60 -5.27 7.98
N HIS A 48 13.62 -6.01 8.47
CA HIS A 48 12.63 -5.53 9.45
C HIS A 48 11.83 -4.30 8.99
N SER A 49 11.57 -4.19 7.68
CA SER A 49 10.67 -3.19 7.13
C SER A 49 9.23 -3.47 7.59
N THR A 50 8.44 -2.42 7.67
CA THR A 50 7.02 -2.53 8.04
C THR A 50 6.16 -2.53 6.79
N PHE A 51 5.21 -3.45 6.71
CA PHE A 51 4.23 -3.51 5.63
C PHE A 51 2.91 -2.89 6.08
N VAL A 52 2.29 -2.14 5.21
CA VAL A 52 1.00 -1.48 5.47
C VAL A 52 -0.02 -1.98 4.45
N LEU A 53 -1.16 -2.42 4.96
CA LEU A 53 -2.32 -2.80 4.17
C LEU A 53 -3.36 -1.67 4.28
N PRO A 54 -3.48 -0.76 3.30
CA PRO A 54 -4.50 0.27 3.32
C PRO A 54 -5.91 -0.31 3.24
N MET A 55 -6.89 0.37 3.85
CA MET A 55 -8.30 -0.03 3.76
C MET A 55 -8.79 -0.09 2.31
N ALA A 56 -8.43 0.89 1.47
CA ALA A 56 -8.78 0.89 0.06
C ALA A 56 -8.21 -0.34 -0.66
N THR A 57 -6.95 -0.67 -0.43
CA THR A 57 -6.31 -1.87 -1.00
C THR A 57 -7.05 -3.14 -0.60
N LEU A 58 -7.43 -3.26 0.67
CA LEU A 58 -8.18 -4.41 1.16
C LEU A 58 -9.53 -4.57 0.43
N ILE A 59 -10.29 -3.48 0.34
CA ILE A 59 -11.62 -3.49 -0.29
C ILE A 59 -11.51 -3.80 -1.79
N GLU A 60 -10.64 -3.11 -2.50
CA GLU A 60 -10.49 -3.27 -3.95
C GLU A 60 -9.95 -4.64 -4.33
N THR A 61 -8.95 -5.15 -3.59
CA THR A 61 -8.42 -6.50 -3.79
C THR A 61 -9.51 -7.55 -3.55
N GLY A 62 -10.30 -7.40 -2.48
CA GLY A 62 -11.44 -8.28 -2.19
C GLY A 62 -12.46 -8.28 -3.32
N ASN A 63 -12.76 -7.12 -3.91
CA ASN A 63 -13.67 -7.01 -5.05
C ASN A 63 -13.10 -7.73 -6.30
N HIS A 64 -11.81 -7.57 -6.59
CA HIS A 64 -11.17 -8.29 -7.71
C HIS A 64 -11.18 -9.81 -7.50
N ILE A 65 -10.93 -10.29 -6.29
CA ILE A 65 -11.01 -11.71 -5.96
C ILE A 65 -12.44 -12.22 -6.19
N ALA A 66 -13.45 -11.52 -5.71
CA ALA A 66 -14.86 -11.91 -5.85
C ALA A 66 -15.32 -11.97 -7.31
N GLN A 67 -14.72 -11.15 -8.18
CA GLN A 67 -15.02 -11.09 -9.61
C GLN A 67 -14.11 -11.97 -10.47
N ALA A 68 -13.10 -12.61 -9.88
CA ALA A 68 -12.17 -13.44 -10.63
C ALA A 68 -12.87 -14.67 -11.26
N PRO A 69 -12.42 -15.14 -12.45
CA PRO A 69 -13.05 -16.27 -13.13
C PRO A 69 -12.82 -17.59 -12.42
N ALA A 70 -11.77 -17.70 -11.60
CA ALA A 70 -11.37 -18.91 -10.88
C ALA A 70 -10.62 -18.57 -9.59
N GLN A 71 -10.31 -19.58 -8.77
CA GLN A 71 -9.46 -19.48 -7.56
C GLN A 71 -9.90 -18.43 -6.53
N ARG A 72 -11.18 -18.07 -6.51
CA ARG A 72 -11.72 -17.06 -5.59
C ARG A 72 -11.50 -17.42 -4.13
N PHE A 73 -11.72 -18.68 -3.80
CA PHE A 73 -11.61 -19.18 -2.43
C PHE A 73 -10.15 -19.15 -1.94
N GLU A 74 -9.22 -19.63 -2.73
CA GLU A 74 -7.79 -19.68 -2.41
C GLU A 74 -7.21 -18.28 -2.24
N CYS A 75 -7.52 -17.38 -3.18
CA CYS A 75 -7.11 -15.97 -3.09
C CYS A 75 -7.74 -15.27 -1.86
N ALA A 76 -9.01 -15.56 -1.57
CA ALA A 76 -9.70 -14.99 -0.41
C ALA A 76 -9.11 -15.47 0.91
N ILE A 77 -8.75 -16.75 1.04
CA ILE A 77 -8.05 -17.27 2.23
C ILE A 77 -6.73 -16.55 2.44
N SER A 78 -5.95 -16.34 1.38
CA SER A 78 -4.66 -15.65 1.46
C SER A 78 -4.83 -14.19 1.88
N LEU A 79 -5.78 -13.47 1.29
CA LEU A 79 -6.08 -12.09 1.70
C LEU A 79 -6.57 -12.02 3.15
N ALA A 80 -7.46 -12.94 3.56
CA ALA A 80 -7.96 -13.02 4.93
C ALA A 80 -6.84 -13.30 5.94
N SER A 81 -5.81 -14.07 5.58
CA SER A 81 -4.64 -14.28 6.42
C SER A 81 -3.88 -12.97 6.66
N TYR A 82 -3.58 -12.21 5.59
CA TYR A 82 -2.90 -10.93 5.73
C TYR A 82 -3.72 -9.90 6.49
N LEU A 83 -5.05 -9.88 6.29
CA LEU A 83 -5.95 -9.03 7.08
C LEU A 83 -5.87 -9.36 8.58
N ARG A 84 -5.85 -10.65 8.93
CA ARG A 84 -5.74 -11.11 10.31
C ARG A 84 -4.40 -10.71 10.92
N GLU A 85 -3.29 -10.94 10.20
CA GLU A 85 -1.96 -10.55 10.63
C GLU A 85 -1.86 -9.03 10.88
N ALA A 86 -2.44 -8.22 9.99
CA ALA A 86 -2.48 -6.76 10.15
C ALA A 86 -3.39 -6.33 11.31
N ALA A 87 -4.54 -6.98 11.50
CA ALA A 87 -5.44 -6.69 12.61
C ALA A 87 -4.80 -7.00 13.98
N GLU A 88 -3.96 -8.03 14.04
CA GLU A 88 -3.22 -8.45 15.24
C GLU A 88 -1.85 -7.78 15.36
N ALA A 89 -1.51 -6.85 14.47
CA ALA A 89 -0.22 -6.17 14.39
C ALA A 89 0.99 -7.14 14.37
N GLN A 90 0.82 -8.30 13.72
CA GLN A 90 1.90 -9.28 13.60
C GLN A 90 2.96 -8.80 12.62
N SER A 91 4.21 -8.74 13.08
CA SER A 91 5.34 -8.36 12.21
C SER A 91 5.38 -9.25 10.95
N PRO A 92 5.57 -8.66 9.76
CA PRO A 92 5.99 -7.27 9.47
C PRO A 92 4.85 -6.25 9.32
N TRP A 93 3.59 -6.63 9.57
CA TRP A 93 2.43 -5.78 9.36
C TRP A 93 2.31 -4.70 10.42
N ALA A 94 2.03 -3.46 9.98
CA ALA A 94 1.59 -2.39 10.86
C ALA A 94 0.18 -2.67 11.36
N ALA A 95 -0.12 -2.22 12.58
CA ALA A 95 -1.46 -2.31 13.13
C ALA A 95 -2.46 -1.57 12.22
N PHE A 96 -3.59 -2.22 11.91
CA PHE A 96 -4.63 -1.62 11.08
C PHE A 96 -5.19 -0.34 11.73
N THR A 97 -5.21 -0.30 13.06
CA THR A 97 -5.63 0.86 13.86
C THR A 97 -4.75 2.10 13.69
N ASP A 98 -3.50 1.96 13.22
CA ASP A 98 -2.63 3.10 12.93
C ASP A 98 -3.24 4.04 11.88
N GLN A 99 -4.11 3.52 11.02
CA GLN A 99 -4.83 4.29 10.00
C GLN A 99 -6.10 4.96 10.52
N SER A 100 -6.49 4.73 11.77
CA SER A 100 -7.79 5.17 12.32
C SER A 100 -7.98 6.68 12.29
N SER A 101 -6.91 7.47 12.45
CA SER A 101 -6.95 8.93 12.39
C SER A 101 -7.42 9.45 11.03
N LEU A 102 -7.11 8.73 9.94
CA LEU A 102 -7.51 9.10 8.57
C LEU A 102 -9.03 9.03 8.34
N TRP A 103 -9.73 8.28 9.18
CA TRP A 103 -11.18 8.09 9.12
C TRP A 103 -11.95 8.95 10.12
N GLN A 104 -11.27 9.83 10.84
CA GLN A 104 -11.91 10.83 11.70
C GLN A 104 -12.52 11.97 10.88
N ALA A 105 -13.53 12.62 11.43
CA ALA A 105 -14.34 13.61 10.72
C ALA A 105 -13.52 14.72 10.04
N ASP A 106 -12.48 15.22 10.70
CA ASP A 106 -11.65 16.31 10.15
C ASP A 106 -10.83 15.85 8.93
N ASN A 107 -10.26 14.65 8.98
CA ASN A 107 -9.52 14.07 7.85
C ASN A 107 -10.44 13.69 6.71
N LEU A 108 -11.66 13.19 7.00
CA LEU A 108 -12.67 12.94 5.96
C LEU A 108 -13.14 14.22 5.27
N ARG A 109 -13.27 15.33 6.00
CA ARG A 109 -13.57 16.64 5.40
C ARG A 109 -12.43 17.09 4.47
N LEU A 110 -11.17 16.97 4.91
CA LEU A 110 -10.02 17.29 4.08
C LEU A 110 -9.98 16.44 2.81
N LEU A 111 -10.28 15.15 2.92
CA LEU A 111 -10.39 14.27 1.75
C LEU A 111 -11.51 14.74 0.81
N ALA A 112 -12.68 15.08 1.34
CA ALA A 112 -13.81 15.58 0.56
C ALA A 112 -13.48 16.89 -0.15
N ASP A 113 -12.74 17.78 0.49
CA ASP A 113 -12.36 19.08 -0.08
C ASP A 113 -11.27 18.94 -1.17
N ASN A 114 -10.33 18.01 -0.99
CA ASN A 114 -9.17 17.87 -1.89
C ASN A 114 -9.39 16.90 -3.04
N TRP A 115 -10.17 15.84 -2.84
CA TRP A 115 -10.33 14.77 -3.83
C TRP A 115 -10.94 15.22 -5.15
N PRO A 116 -11.94 16.14 -5.23
CA PRO A 116 -12.51 16.55 -6.51
C PRO A 116 -11.45 17.05 -7.51
N GLN A 117 -10.44 17.78 -7.07
CA GLN A 117 -9.35 18.23 -7.92
C GLN A 117 -8.45 17.07 -8.35
N LEU A 118 -8.19 16.11 -7.46
CA LEU A 118 -7.43 14.90 -7.76
C LEU A 118 -8.18 13.99 -8.74
N ALA A 119 -9.50 13.87 -8.57
CA ALA A 119 -10.38 13.11 -9.46
C ALA A 119 -10.40 13.69 -10.87
N ALA A 120 -10.40 15.03 -11.01
CA ALA A 120 -10.28 15.69 -12.30
C ALA A 120 -8.95 15.34 -13.02
N GLY A 121 -7.89 15.06 -12.26
CA GLY A 121 -6.60 14.55 -12.75
C GLY A 121 -6.54 13.03 -12.93
N GLY A 122 -7.64 12.31 -12.66
CA GLY A 122 -7.74 10.86 -12.83
C GLY A 122 -7.41 10.01 -11.60
N LEU A 123 -7.13 10.63 -10.43
CA LEU A 123 -6.85 9.88 -9.21
C LEU A 123 -8.17 9.40 -8.57
N THR A 124 -8.28 8.08 -8.34
CA THR A 124 -9.45 7.51 -7.64
C THR A 124 -9.48 7.93 -6.18
N ILE A 125 -10.64 7.81 -5.53
CA ILE A 125 -10.73 8.08 -4.09
C ILE A 125 -9.96 7.04 -3.28
N GLY A 126 -9.89 5.80 -3.75
CA GLY A 126 -9.06 4.76 -3.17
C GLY A 126 -7.58 5.16 -3.16
N ASP A 127 -7.05 5.59 -4.32
CA ASP A 127 -5.66 6.05 -4.44
C ASP A 127 -5.39 7.29 -3.59
N ALA A 128 -6.35 8.21 -3.50
CA ALA A 128 -6.24 9.38 -2.63
C ALA A 128 -6.09 8.98 -1.15
N THR A 129 -6.82 7.97 -0.69
CA THR A 129 -6.66 7.45 0.68
C THR A 129 -5.34 6.73 0.88
N ILE A 130 -4.83 5.99 -0.12
CA ILE A 130 -3.50 5.36 -0.07
C ILE A 130 -2.40 6.43 0.01
N LYS A 131 -2.53 7.51 -0.76
CA LYS A 131 -1.66 8.69 -0.68
C LYS A 131 -1.64 9.26 0.75
N ASP A 132 -2.81 9.43 1.37
CA ASP A 132 -2.92 9.96 2.74
C ASP A 132 -2.27 9.03 3.77
N VAL A 133 -2.40 7.70 3.61
CA VAL A 133 -1.67 6.70 4.42
C VAL A 133 -0.16 6.88 4.27
N ALA A 134 0.33 7.05 3.04
CA ALA A 134 1.76 7.26 2.78
C ALA A 134 2.28 8.54 3.44
N GLU A 135 1.53 9.63 3.33
CA GLU A 135 1.87 10.90 3.98
C GLU A 135 1.88 10.81 5.51
N TYR A 136 0.93 10.06 6.09
CA TYR A 136 0.88 9.82 7.53
C TYR A 136 2.19 9.21 8.04
N TYR A 137 2.67 8.14 7.42
CA TYR A 137 3.93 7.52 7.81
C TYR A 137 5.16 8.38 7.49
N ALA A 138 5.14 9.10 6.37
CA ALA A 138 6.22 10.03 6.03
C ALA A 138 6.35 11.18 7.04
N LYS A 139 5.22 11.77 7.48
CA LYS A 139 5.20 12.79 8.53
C LYS A 139 5.68 12.27 9.89
N ALA A 140 5.49 10.98 10.16
CA ALA A 140 6.04 10.32 11.33
C ALA A 140 7.55 10.01 11.24
N GLY A 141 8.21 10.39 10.14
CA GLY A 141 9.66 10.26 9.95
C GLY A 141 10.12 8.94 9.36
N TYR A 142 9.20 8.13 8.81
CA TYR A 142 9.55 6.88 8.14
C TYR A 142 10.01 7.12 6.70
N PHE A 143 10.84 6.20 6.22
CA PHE A 143 11.15 6.09 4.79
C PHE A 143 10.02 5.30 4.12
N VAL A 144 9.16 5.98 3.39
CA VAL A 144 7.93 5.38 2.84
C VAL A 144 8.07 5.09 1.35
N GLU A 145 7.64 3.91 0.93
CA GLU A 145 7.50 3.55 -0.48
C GLU A 145 6.09 3.00 -0.74
N ILE A 146 5.43 3.52 -1.79
CA ILE A 146 4.19 2.96 -2.31
C ILE A 146 4.56 1.91 -3.37
N LEU A 147 4.25 0.66 -3.10
CA LEU A 147 4.39 -0.44 -4.05
C LEU A 147 3.15 -0.48 -4.94
N THR A 148 3.28 0.03 -6.14
CA THR A 148 2.17 0.13 -7.10
C THR A 148 2.65 -0.04 -8.54
N GLY A 149 1.81 -0.61 -9.39
CA GLY A 149 1.96 -0.60 -10.84
C GLY A 149 1.28 0.60 -11.50
N ASP A 150 0.56 1.44 -10.74
CA ASP A 150 -0.11 2.63 -11.25
C ASP A 150 0.84 3.84 -11.22
N ALA A 151 1.17 4.37 -12.40
CA ALA A 151 2.03 5.55 -12.53
C ALA A 151 1.38 6.80 -11.92
N GLY A 152 0.06 6.92 -11.95
CA GLY A 152 -0.68 8.03 -11.35
C GLY A 152 -0.52 8.05 -9.84
N LEU A 153 -0.71 6.91 -9.18
CA LEU A 153 -0.49 6.79 -7.74
C LEU A 153 1.00 6.92 -7.39
N LYS A 154 1.90 6.35 -8.20
CA LYS A 154 3.35 6.43 -7.97
C LYS A 154 3.88 7.86 -7.97
N ALA A 155 3.27 8.76 -8.72
CA ALA A 155 3.59 10.18 -8.75
C ALA A 155 3.41 10.88 -7.38
N TYR A 156 2.61 10.31 -6.49
CA TYR A 156 2.39 10.82 -5.12
C TYR A 156 3.30 10.15 -4.08
N GLN A 157 4.33 9.46 -4.51
CA GLN A 157 5.35 8.91 -3.61
C GLN A 157 5.91 10.03 -2.72
N PRO A 158 5.85 9.92 -1.36
CA PRO A 158 6.38 10.93 -0.47
C PRO A 158 7.88 11.19 -0.70
N VAL A 159 8.28 12.46 -0.59
CA VAL A 159 9.70 12.82 -0.62
C VAL A 159 10.39 12.21 0.59
N GLN A 160 11.51 11.55 0.34
CA GLN A 160 12.25 10.86 1.40
C GLN A 160 12.88 11.87 2.39
N PRO A 161 12.90 11.56 3.69
CA PRO A 161 13.56 12.41 4.66
C PRO A 161 15.05 12.54 4.31
N ILE A 162 15.55 13.76 4.23
CA ILE A 162 16.98 14.00 4.07
C ILE A 162 17.66 13.56 5.36
N ALA A 163 18.59 12.58 5.26
CA ALA A 163 19.38 12.16 6.40
C ALA A 163 20.18 13.35 6.93
N ALA A 164 19.87 13.80 8.14
CA ALA A 164 20.64 14.87 8.77
C ALA A 164 22.11 14.40 8.90
N PRO A 165 23.10 15.23 8.49
CA PRO A 165 24.50 14.86 8.64
C PRO A 165 24.81 14.62 10.12
N ARG A 166 25.39 13.46 10.44
CA ARG A 166 25.83 13.15 11.80
C ARG A 166 26.86 14.21 12.20
N ARG A 167 26.54 15.05 13.19
CA ARG A 167 27.55 15.88 13.85
C ARG A 167 28.61 14.92 14.39
N ARG A 168 29.83 14.95 13.83
CA ARG A 168 30.99 14.34 14.44
C ARG A 168 31.22 15.07 15.76
N ARG A 169 31.13 14.36 16.87
CA ARG A 169 31.64 14.78 18.18
C ARG A 169 33.15 14.52 18.20
#